data_30a328c208707e0874262859f07d0bc8
#
_entry.id   30a328c208707e0874262859f07d0bc8
#
_cell.length_a   1.000
_cell.length_b   1.000
_cell.length_c   1.000
_cell.angle_alpha   90.00
_cell.angle_beta   90.00
_cell.angle_gamma   90.00
#
_symmetry.space_group_name_H-M   'P 1'
#
loop_
_entity.id
_entity.type
_entity.pdbx_description
1 polymer ?
#
loop_
_entity_poly.entity_id
_entity_poly.type
_entity_poly.pdbx_seq_one_letter_code
_entity_poly.pdbx_strand_id
1 'polypeptide(L)'
;MKKTILLTLALAVMMPLGAQTIVNGSIKSVPRQGSYQPTFKSDGANKKPLNIILMIGDGTGLAQIASGYFANNNQLTVMNLKHLGLVTTRSATDFTTDSAASGTAYACGIKTFNYAIGVDLAKNPAPNIPEIVAKKGIVSGVVSTDALDGATPAAFFAHQPNRGMANEIWADLPESELIFFAAGDKERFESRPDSTQKAVKEVFTVVDNLNDPAYAKAARLGYLPTKVEAGYIVDGRTDFLPKSARYAMDFLKDHSNRKKGFFLMVEGARIDKACHANQFESMVKEMLDFDKAIAEAIKFADEDGNTLVIISADHETGGLAVAEGNPVRGEASGNYVYTWHSAIPVPLFAYGPHAQDFMGVQGNEEVSQKIINLLTGK
;
A
#
# COMPACT_ATOMS: atom_id res chain seq x y z
N MET A 1 -69.63 43.14 -4.21
CA MET A 1 -68.17 43.09 -3.97
C MET A 1 -67.73 41.61 -4.04
N LYS A 2 -67.19 41.22 -5.17
CA LYS A 2 -66.67 39.85 -5.38
C LYS A 2 -65.17 39.87 -5.08
N LYS A 3 -64.69 39.11 -4.08
CA LYS A 3 -63.29 38.93 -3.76
C LYS A 3 -62.72 37.82 -4.64
N THR A 4 -61.85 38.18 -5.57
CA THR A 4 -61.08 37.23 -6.38
C THR A 4 -59.88 36.77 -5.55
N ILE A 5 -59.83 35.50 -5.22
CA ILE A 5 -58.67 34.87 -4.61
C ILE A 5 -57.72 34.43 -5.70
N LEU A 6 -56.53 35.09 -5.77
CA LEU A 6 -55.44 34.66 -6.63
C LEU A 6 -54.75 33.46 -5.98
N LEU A 7 -54.85 32.32 -6.60
CA LEU A 7 -54.10 31.12 -6.23
C LEU A 7 -52.75 31.15 -6.96
N THR A 8 -51.69 31.50 -6.25
CA THR A 8 -50.30 31.40 -6.79
C THR A 8 -49.88 29.95 -6.77
N LEU A 9 -49.81 29.35 -7.94
CA LEU A 9 -49.25 28.02 -8.13
C LEU A 9 -47.71 28.13 -8.05
N ALA A 10 -47.10 27.68 -6.94
CA ALA A 10 -45.65 27.53 -6.87
C ALA A 10 -45.23 26.31 -7.70
N LEU A 11 -44.65 26.51 -8.85
CA LEU A 11 -44.02 25.49 -9.65
C LEU A 11 -42.71 25.08 -8.94
N ALA A 12 -42.73 23.99 -8.22
CA ALA A 12 -41.52 23.35 -7.72
C ALA A 12 -40.75 22.79 -8.94
N VAL A 13 -39.69 23.48 -9.35
CA VAL A 13 -38.73 22.94 -10.30
C VAL A 13 -38.00 21.79 -9.57
N MET A 14 -38.46 20.57 -9.80
CA MET A 14 -37.65 19.38 -9.50
C MET A 14 -36.41 19.42 -10.38
N MET A 15 -35.30 19.88 -9.87
CA MET A 15 -34.00 19.59 -10.46
C MET A 15 -33.87 18.06 -10.49
N PRO A 16 -33.54 17.43 -11.60
CA PRO A 16 -33.20 16.01 -11.59
C PRO A 16 -32.01 15.87 -10.66
N LEU A 17 -32.19 15.19 -9.51
CA LEU A 17 -31.05 14.60 -8.82
C LEU A 17 -30.38 13.76 -9.87
N GLY A 18 -29.18 14.15 -10.30
CA GLY A 18 -28.38 13.33 -11.18
C GLY A 18 -28.30 11.93 -10.57
N ALA A 19 -28.93 10.97 -11.23
CA ALA A 19 -28.90 9.58 -10.79
C ALA A 19 -27.40 9.20 -10.76
N GLN A 20 -26.88 8.96 -9.56
CA GLN A 20 -25.52 8.51 -9.40
C GLN A 20 -25.42 7.16 -10.12
N THR A 21 -24.57 7.09 -11.14
CA THR A 21 -24.46 5.89 -11.96
C THR A 21 -23.74 4.84 -11.14
N ILE A 22 -24.46 3.83 -10.67
CA ILE A 22 -23.87 2.65 -10.04
C ILE A 22 -23.23 1.82 -11.15
N VAL A 23 -21.93 1.57 -11.04
CA VAL A 23 -21.18 0.74 -11.99
C VAL A 23 -21.06 -0.67 -11.42
N ASN A 24 -21.69 -1.62 -12.10
CA ASN A 24 -21.65 -3.03 -11.74
C ASN A 24 -20.47 -3.71 -12.41
N GLY A 25 -19.68 -4.45 -11.62
CA GLY A 25 -18.59 -5.27 -12.12
C GLY A 25 -18.74 -6.71 -11.67
N SER A 26 -18.24 -7.64 -12.46
CA SER A 26 -18.25 -9.06 -12.11
C SER A 26 -17.01 -9.78 -12.61
N ILE A 27 -16.65 -10.87 -11.93
CA ILE A 27 -15.65 -11.83 -12.37
C ILE A 27 -16.26 -13.23 -12.29
N LYS A 28 -16.10 -14.01 -13.35
CA LYS A 28 -16.68 -15.37 -13.42
C LYS A 28 -15.75 -16.45 -12.93
N SER A 29 -14.46 -16.27 -13.01
CA SER A 29 -13.47 -17.14 -12.42
C SER A 29 -12.07 -16.51 -12.50
N VAL A 30 -11.22 -16.85 -11.56
CA VAL A 30 -9.77 -16.65 -11.62
C VAL A 30 -9.09 -17.99 -11.50
N PRO A 31 -7.87 -18.16 -12.03
CA PRO A 31 -7.06 -19.32 -11.68
C PRO A 31 -6.92 -19.42 -10.16
N ARG A 32 -7.24 -20.57 -9.58
CA ARG A 32 -7.15 -20.74 -8.13
C ARG A 32 -5.75 -20.47 -7.63
N GLN A 33 -5.67 -19.62 -6.61
CA GLN A 33 -4.46 -19.33 -5.88
C GLN A 33 -4.51 -20.02 -4.52
N GLY A 34 -3.46 -20.75 -4.14
CA GLY A 34 -3.34 -21.31 -2.80
C GLY A 34 -3.15 -20.20 -1.77
N SER A 35 -3.76 -20.33 -0.61
CA SER A 35 -3.49 -19.46 0.55
C SER A 35 -2.41 -20.11 1.43
N TYR A 36 -1.50 -19.29 1.98
CA TYR A 36 -0.55 -19.76 2.98
C TYR A 36 -1.24 -19.95 4.33
N GLN A 37 -0.93 -21.04 5.01
CA GLN A 37 -1.43 -21.32 6.37
C GLN A 37 -0.33 -20.98 7.36
N PRO A 38 -0.49 -19.90 8.17
CA PRO A 38 0.50 -19.48 9.13
C PRO A 38 0.75 -20.52 10.22
N THR A 39 1.99 -20.65 10.69
CA THR A 39 2.34 -21.60 11.75
C THR A 39 1.97 -21.10 13.14
N PHE A 40 1.80 -19.79 13.32
CA PHE A 40 1.51 -19.09 14.58
C PHE A 40 2.56 -19.29 15.70
N LYS A 41 3.75 -19.79 15.40
CA LYS A 41 4.78 -20.07 16.42
C LYS A 41 5.29 -18.81 17.13
N SER A 42 5.46 -17.71 16.41
CA SER A 42 5.92 -16.43 16.97
C SER A 42 4.79 -15.40 17.12
N ASP A 43 3.57 -15.75 16.71
CA ASP A 43 2.43 -14.85 16.66
C ASP A 43 2.00 -14.39 18.05
N GLY A 44 1.89 -13.08 18.27
CA GLY A 44 1.57 -12.49 19.56
C GLY A 44 2.66 -12.63 20.62
N ALA A 45 3.87 -13.12 20.29
CA ALA A 45 4.94 -13.26 21.24
C ALA A 45 5.37 -11.89 21.82
N ASN A 46 5.51 -11.81 23.15
CA ASN A 46 5.98 -10.59 23.82
C ASN A 46 7.52 -10.50 23.77
N LYS A 47 8.07 -10.37 22.56
CA LYS A 47 9.49 -10.13 22.31
C LYS A 47 9.64 -9.07 21.24
N LYS A 48 10.61 -8.17 21.38
CA LYS A 48 10.88 -7.13 20.38
C LYS A 48 11.12 -7.76 19.00
N PRO A 49 10.36 -7.39 17.95
CA PRO A 49 10.69 -7.81 16.60
C PRO A 49 12.02 -7.18 16.15
N LEU A 50 12.80 -7.92 15.38
CA LEU A 50 13.98 -7.38 14.70
C LEU A 50 13.58 -6.73 13.40
N ASN A 51 12.69 -7.37 12.66
CA ASN A 51 12.24 -6.89 11.35
C ASN A 51 10.78 -6.49 11.42
N ILE A 52 10.42 -5.42 10.72
CA ILE A 52 9.02 -5.04 10.51
C ILE A 52 8.77 -4.87 9.02
N ILE A 53 7.72 -5.53 8.53
CA ILE A 53 7.22 -5.41 7.17
C ILE A 53 5.86 -4.74 7.24
N LEU A 54 5.73 -3.54 6.63
CA LEU A 54 4.47 -2.83 6.48
C LEU A 54 3.96 -3.05 5.06
N MET A 55 2.80 -3.66 4.91
CA MET A 55 2.18 -3.94 3.62
C MET A 55 0.95 -3.05 3.45
N ILE A 56 0.90 -2.28 2.38
CA ILE A 56 -0.17 -1.33 2.08
C ILE A 56 -0.85 -1.76 0.76
N GLY A 57 -2.12 -2.19 0.85
CA GLY A 57 -2.96 -2.34 -0.32
C GLY A 57 -3.64 -1.00 -0.61
N ASP A 58 -3.12 -0.23 -1.57
CA ASP A 58 -3.68 1.08 -1.90
C ASP A 58 -5.16 0.94 -2.29
N GLY A 59 -6.02 1.76 -1.68
CA GLY A 59 -7.47 1.75 -1.92
C GLY A 59 -8.23 0.53 -1.39
N THR A 60 -7.62 -0.26 -0.49
CA THR A 60 -8.14 -1.58 -0.09
C THR A 60 -8.98 -1.51 1.19
N GLY A 61 -10.30 -1.53 1.04
CA GLY A 61 -11.24 -1.75 2.13
C GLY A 61 -11.63 -3.23 2.29
N LEU A 62 -12.55 -3.51 3.21
CA LEU A 62 -13.08 -4.86 3.43
C LEU A 62 -13.78 -5.44 2.19
N ALA A 63 -14.40 -4.59 1.36
CA ALA A 63 -15.11 -5.04 0.17
C ALA A 63 -14.13 -5.55 -0.92
N GLN A 64 -12.98 -4.91 -1.09
CA GLN A 64 -11.92 -5.33 -2.00
C GLN A 64 -11.34 -6.68 -1.57
N ILE A 65 -11.06 -6.87 -0.27
CA ILE A 65 -10.60 -8.15 0.30
C ILE A 65 -11.67 -9.23 0.11
N ALA A 66 -12.94 -8.94 0.43
CA ALA A 66 -14.04 -9.89 0.28
C ALA A 66 -14.22 -10.32 -1.19
N SER A 67 -14.07 -9.38 -2.13
CA SER A 67 -14.13 -9.68 -3.58
C SER A 67 -13.05 -10.68 -4.00
N GLY A 68 -11.81 -10.48 -3.57
CA GLY A 68 -10.70 -11.42 -3.81
C GLY A 68 -10.94 -12.78 -3.14
N TYR A 69 -11.43 -12.77 -1.89
CA TYR A 69 -11.73 -13.99 -1.14
C TYR A 69 -12.78 -14.86 -1.84
N PHE A 70 -13.91 -14.29 -2.24
CA PHE A 70 -14.97 -15.05 -2.92
C PHE A 70 -14.56 -15.49 -4.32
N ALA A 71 -13.88 -14.62 -5.09
CA ALA A 71 -13.37 -14.97 -6.41
C ALA A 71 -12.33 -16.10 -6.37
N ASN A 72 -11.59 -16.23 -5.29
CA ASN A 72 -10.61 -17.30 -5.06
C ASN A 72 -11.17 -18.48 -4.22
N ASN A 73 -12.44 -18.76 -4.33
CA ASN A 73 -13.11 -19.90 -3.65
C ASN A 73 -12.91 -19.89 -2.13
N ASN A 74 -13.09 -18.75 -1.50
CA ASN A 74 -12.98 -18.52 -0.06
C ASN A 74 -11.55 -18.79 0.49
N GLN A 75 -10.52 -18.43 -0.27
CA GLN A 75 -9.12 -18.60 0.13
C GLN A 75 -8.33 -17.32 -0.09
N LEU A 76 -7.84 -16.73 0.98
CA LEU A 76 -6.78 -15.71 0.99
C LEU A 76 -5.91 -15.92 2.22
N THR A 77 -4.62 -15.63 2.09
CA THR A 77 -3.66 -15.72 3.20
C THR A 77 -4.02 -14.73 4.30
N VAL A 78 -4.37 -13.51 3.96
CA VAL A 78 -4.74 -12.47 4.92
C VAL A 78 -5.94 -12.87 5.79
N MET A 79 -6.87 -13.66 5.26
CA MET A 79 -8.04 -14.14 6.00
C MET A 79 -7.74 -15.29 6.98
N ASN A 80 -6.51 -15.80 6.99
CA ASN A 80 -6.05 -16.80 7.97
C ASN A 80 -5.44 -16.16 9.23
N LEU A 81 -5.25 -14.81 9.25
CA LEU A 81 -4.62 -14.10 10.37
C LEU A 81 -5.63 -13.87 11.51
N LYS A 82 -5.10 -13.73 12.74
CA LYS A 82 -5.92 -13.67 13.97
C LYS A 82 -6.03 -12.28 14.58
N HIS A 83 -5.01 -11.42 14.39
CA HIS A 83 -4.98 -10.09 14.96
C HIS A 83 -5.55 -9.10 13.95
N LEU A 84 -6.73 -8.57 14.25
CA LEU A 84 -7.49 -7.65 13.40
C LEU A 84 -7.77 -6.35 14.12
N GLY A 85 -7.55 -5.23 13.44
CA GLY A 85 -7.94 -3.89 13.83
C GLY A 85 -8.56 -3.12 12.66
N LEU A 86 -8.88 -1.87 12.92
CA LEU A 86 -9.36 -0.90 11.93
C LEU A 86 -8.49 0.36 12.01
N VAL A 87 -8.27 0.99 10.87
CA VAL A 87 -7.49 2.23 10.75
C VAL A 87 -8.35 3.36 10.20
N THR A 88 -8.37 4.49 10.91
CA THR A 88 -8.95 5.74 10.41
C THR A 88 -7.88 6.51 9.62
N THR A 89 -8.24 6.93 8.40
CA THR A 89 -7.26 7.39 7.41
C THR A 89 -7.34 8.87 7.07
N ARG A 90 -8.29 9.64 7.67
CA ARG A 90 -8.45 11.07 7.38
C ARG A 90 -7.10 11.80 7.37
N SER A 91 -6.94 12.79 6.50
CA SER A 91 -5.80 13.70 6.56
C SER A 91 -5.97 14.73 7.70
N ALA A 92 -5.03 15.63 7.88
CA ALA A 92 -5.17 16.72 8.87
C ALA A 92 -6.20 17.75 8.45
N THR A 93 -6.39 17.95 7.14
CA THR A 93 -7.23 19.01 6.58
C THR A 93 -8.53 18.51 5.99
N ASP A 94 -8.61 17.24 5.60
CA ASP A 94 -9.71 16.71 4.83
C ASP A 94 -10.29 15.43 5.47
N PHE A 95 -11.61 15.30 5.37
CA PHE A 95 -12.35 14.14 5.81
C PHE A 95 -11.90 12.88 5.05
N THR A 96 -11.69 13.00 3.74
CA THR A 96 -11.17 11.95 2.87
C THR A 96 -9.72 12.25 2.51
N THR A 97 -8.83 11.33 2.83
CA THR A 97 -7.41 11.43 2.53
C THR A 97 -7.11 11.14 1.06
N ASP A 98 -5.95 11.57 0.58
CA ASP A 98 -5.29 10.98 -0.58
C ASP A 98 -4.11 10.08 -0.13
N SER A 99 -3.54 9.31 -1.06
CA SER A 99 -2.43 8.40 -0.76
C SER A 99 -1.18 9.13 -0.27
N ALA A 100 -0.98 10.42 -0.63
CA ALA A 100 0.18 11.19 -0.19
C ALA A 100 0.11 11.52 1.30
N ALA A 101 -1.01 12.08 1.77
CA ALA A 101 -1.20 12.39 3.18
C ALA A 101 -1.27 11.12 4.03
N SER A 102 -1.92 10.06 3.54
CA SER A 102 -1.99 8.78 4.25
C SER A 102 -0.64 8.05 4.26
N GLY A 103 0.07 8.00 3.12
CA GLY A 103 1.43 7.48 3.05
C GLY A 103 2.39 8.22 3.99
N THR A 104 2.29 9.56 4.05
CA THR A 104 3.04 10.38 5.02
C THR A 104 2.69 10.02 6.47
N ALA A 105 1.40 9.77 6.77
CA ALA A 105 1.02 9.36 8.11
C ALA A 105 1.64 7.99 8.50
N TYR A 106 1.65 7.03 7.59
CA TYR A 106 2.32 5.74 7.79
C TYR A 106 3.85 5.86 7.82
N ALA A 107 4.45 6.76 7.04
CA ALA A 107 5.90 6.91 6.97
C ALA A 107 6.47 7.74 8.13
N CYS A 108 5.81 8.82 8.52
CA CYS A 108 6.34 9.83 9.44
C CYS A 108 5.66 9.84 10.83
N GLY A 109 4.54 9.12 11.00
CA GLY A 109 3.78 9.10 12.26
C GLY A 109 3.07 10.41 12.59
N ILE A 110 2.76 11.22 11.59
CA ILE A 110 2.05 12.49 11.72
C ILE A 110 0.92 12.60 10.68
N LYS A 111 -0.10 13.40 10.97
CA LYS A 111 -1.08 13.83 9.97
C LYS A 111 -0.60 15.08 9.24
N THR A 112 -0.84 15.10 7.91
CA THR A 112 -0.55 16.24 7.04
C THR A 112 -1.72 16.55 6.11
N PHE A 113 -1.60 17.53 5.22
CA PHE A 113 -2.60 17.90 4.23
C PHE A 113 -2.51 17.01 2.98
N ASN A 114 -3.62 16.89 2.24
CA ASN A 114 -3.65 16.11 1.00
C ASN A 114 -2.59 16.60 0.00
N TYR A 115 -2.04 15.70 -0.79
CA TYR A 115 -0.93 15.85 -1.74
C TYR A 115 0.46 15.99 -1.12
N ALA A 116 0.61 16.13 0.20
CA ALA A 116 1.90 16.28 0.87
C ALA A 116 2.66 14.94 0.98
N ILE A 117 3.95 14.96 0.66
CA ILE A 117 4.89 13.82 0.78
C ILE A 117 5.90 14.15 1.87
N GLY A 118 5.93 13.42 2.98
CA GLY A 118 6.96 13.50 4.00
C GLY A 118 7.16 14.88 4.64
N VAL A 119 6.12 15.75 4.63
CA VAL A 119 6.19 17.09 5.23
C VAL A 119 5.05 17.32 6.23
N ASP A 120 5.28 18.18 7.21
CA ASP A 120 4.29 18.61 8.18
C ASP A 120 3.31 19.67 7.63
N LEU A 121 2.39 20.17 8.46
CA LEU A 121 1.43 21.21 8.09
C LEU A 121 2.07 22.55 7.72
N ALA A 122 3.28 22.81 8.20
CA ALA A 122 4.06 23.99 7.85
C ALA A 122 4.98 23.76 6.64
N LYS A 123 4.87 22.59 5.99
CA LYS A 123 5.68 22.13 4.85
C LYS A 123 7.16 21.90 5.19
N ASN A 124 7.50 21.71 6.45
CA ASN A 124 8.85 21.29 6.83
C ASN A 124 8.98 19.77 6.68
N PRO A 125 10.16 19.25 6.29
CA PRO A 125 10.45 17.83 6.28
C PRO A 125 10.13 17.18 7.62
N ALA A 126 9.34 16.09 7.59
CA ALA A 126 9.02 15.28 8.76
C ALA A 126 9.80 13.96 8.67
N PRO A 127 10.66 13.61 9.63
CA PRO A 127 11.47 12.41 9.54
C PRO A 127 10.61 11.16 9.33
N ASN A 128 10.93 10.38 8.29
CA ASN A 128 10.25 9.13 7.99
C ASN A 128 10.88 7.93 8.73
N ILE A 129 10.21 6.78 8.73
CA ILE A 129 10.70 5.56 9.39
C ILE A 129 12.13 5.21 8.96
N PRO A 130 12.48 5.11 7.65
CA PRO A 130 13.86 4.86 7.22
C PRO A 130 14.89 5.78 7.86
N GLU A 131 14.65 7.09 7.89
CA GLU A 131 15.56 8.07 8.49
C GLU A 131 15.69 7.93 10.02
N ILE A 132 14.58 7.61 10.69
CA ILE A 132 14.56 7.42 12.14
C ILE A 132 15.34 6.16 12.52
N VAL A 133 15.11 5.05 11.80
CA VAL A 133 15.67 3.74 12.15
C VAL A 133 17.12 3.58 11.68
N ALA A 134 17.55 4.27 10.62
CA ALA A 134 18.94 4.30 10.17
C ALA A 134 19.88 4.79 11.29
N LYS A 135 19.47 5.75 12.12
CA LYS A 135 20.19 6.22 13.32
C LYS A 135 20.42 5.12 14.35
N LYS A 136 19.72 3.99 14.24
CA LYS A 136 19.90 2.77 15.08
C LYS A 136 20.63 1.65 14.34
N GLY A 137 21.07 1.89 13.10
CA GLY A 137 21.73 0.91 12.24
C GLY A 137 20.77 -0.15 11.69
N ILE A 138 19.48 0.18 11.55
CA ILE A 138 18.45 -0.64 10.91
C ILE A 138 18.36 -0.20 9.46
N VAL A 139 18.44 -1.14 8.53
CA VAL A 139 18.36 -0.89 7.09
C VAL A 139 16.90 -0.88 6.60
N SER A 140 16.64 -0.18 5.50
CA SER A 140 15.26 -0.03 5.00
C SER A 140 15.16 -0.21 3.49
N GLY A 141 13.96 -0.66 3.04
CA GLY A 141 13.63 -0.78 1.63
C GLY A 141 12.17 -0.50 1.34
N VAL A 142 11.86 -0.29 0.06
CA VAL A 142 10.49 -0.14 -0.46
C VAL A 142 10.28 -1.01 -1.69
N VAL A 143 9.07 -1.60 -1.80
CA VAL A 143 8.60 -2.34 -2.98
C VAL A 143 7.21 -1.83 -3.32
N SER A 144 6.95 -1.52 -4.59
CA SER A 144 5.62 -1.05 -5.02
C SER A 144 5.32 -1.46 -6.46
N THR A 145 4.06 -1.73 -6.75
CA THR A 145 3.54 -1.85 -8.11
C THR A 145 3.24 -0.49 -8.75
N ASP A 146 3.45 0.63 -8.04
CA ASP A 146 3.45 1.96 -8.64
C ASP A 146 4.88 2.39 -9.05
N ALA A 147 4.99 3.55 -9.69
CA ALA A 147 6.27 4.21 -9.88
C ALA A 147 6.89 4.57 -8.52
N LEU A 148 8.23 4.64 -8.45
CA LEU A 148 8.90 4.98 -7.20
C LEU A 148 8.55 6.39 -6.70
N ASP A 149 8.27 7.32 -7.62
CA ASP A 149 7.74 8.65 -7.33
C ASP A 149 6.19 8.66 -7.12
N GLY A 150 5.55 7.50 -7.04
CA GLY A 150 4.19 7.36 -6.54
C GLY A 150 4.07 7.81 -5.09
N ALA A 151 2.88 8.26 -4.69
CA ALA A 151 2.71 8.92 -3.40
C ALA A 151 3.12 8.06 -2.20
N THR A 152 2.69 6.81 -2.18
CA THR A 152 2.96 5.91 -1.05
C THR A 152 4.44 5.55 -0.93
N PRO A 153 5.15 5.04 -1.97
CA PRO A 153 6.57 4.76 -1.83
C PRO A 153 7.39 6.02 -1.58
N ALA A 154 7.04 7.16 -2.22
CA ALA A 154 7.75 8.43 -2.05
C ALA A 154 7.74 8.93 -0.60
N ALA A 155 6.66 8.72 0.16
CA ALA A 155 6.58 9.14 1.56
C ALA A 155 7.65 8.50 2.46
N PHE A 156 8.24 7.38 2.06
CA PHE A 156 9.27 6.67 2.82
C PHE A 156 10.71 7.11 2.49
N PHE A 157 10.88 8.11 1.60
CA PHE A 157 12.21 8.61 1.28
C PHE A 157 12.28 10.09 0.87
N ALA A 158 11.16 10.74 0.54
CA ALA A 158 11.12 12.09 -0.01
C ALA A 158 10.33 13.06 0.88
N HIS A 159 10.62 14.38 0.70
CA HIS A 159 10.00 15.46 1.46
C HIS A 159 9.55 16.59 0.54
N GLN A 160 8.43 16.39 -0.15
CA GLN A 160 7.92 17.36 -1.12
C GLN A 160 6.50 17.83 -0.75
N PRO A 161 6.19 19.14 -0.84
CA PRO A 161 4.87 19.64 -0.47
C PRO A 161 3.76 19.23 -1.43
N ASN A 162 4.10 18.57 -2.55
CA ASN A 162 3.12 18.10 -3.51
C ASN A 162 3.61 16.85 -4.26
N ARG A 163 2.81 15.79 -4.26
CA ARG A 163 3.07 14.50 -4.95
C ARG A 163 3.30 14.63 -6.46
N GLY A 164 2.88 15.73 -7.08
CA GLY A 164 3.13 16.03 -8.49
C GLY A 164 4.57 16.47 -8.80
N MET A 165 5.41 16.71 -7.79
CA MET A 165 6.79 17.15 -7.93
C MET A 165 7.72 15.95 -8.21
N ALA A 166 7.46 15.24 -9.29
CA ALA A 166 8.11 13.97 -9.59
C ALA A 166 9.65 14.09 -9.75
N ASN A 167 10.16 15.20 -10.31
CA ASN A 167 11.59 15.39 -10.47
C ASN A 167 12.29 15.62 -9.13
N GLU A 168 11.68 16.39 -8.26
CA GLU A 168 12.17 16.68 -6.91
C GLU A 168 12.11 15.42 -6.03
N ILE A 169 11.04 14.64 -6.12
CA ILE A 169 10.92 13.34 -5.43
C ILE A 169 12.07 12.41 -5.85
N TRP A 170 12.35 12.29 -7.15
CA TRP A 170 13.49 11.49 -7.61
C TRP A 170 14.84 12.07 -7.19
N ALA A 171 14.96 13.41 -7.04
CA ALA A 171 16.18 14.05 -6.57
C ALA A 171 16.44 13.80 -5.07
N ASP A 172 15.41 13.52 -4.26
CA ASP A 172 15.56 13.16 -2.84
C ASP A 172 16.13 11.74 -2.64
N LEU A 173 15.96 10.84 -3.63
CA LEU A 173 16.32 9.42 -3.49
C LEU A 173 17.80 9.15 -3.18
N PRO A 174 18.79 9.79 -3.82
CA PRO A 174 20.20 9.58 -3.51
C PRO A 174 20.58 9.88 -2.05
N GLU A 175 19.92 10.88 -1.44
CA GLU A 175 20.14 11.30 -0.06
C GLU A 175 19.33 10.48 0.96
N SER A 176 18.44 9.59 0.50
CA SER A 176 17.59 8.79 1.35
C SER A 176 18.36 7.68 2.08
N GLU A 177 17.75 7.13 3.13
CA GLU A 177 18.28 6.00 3.91
C GLU A 177 17.86 4.62 3.36
N LEU A 178 17.26 4.58 2.18
CA LEU A 178 16.90 3.32 1.54
C LEU A 178 18.14 2.62 0.97
N ILE A 179 18.25 1.32 1.20
CA ILE A 179 19.28 0.48 0.56
C ILE A 179 18.69 -0.45 -0.50
N PHE A 180 17.35 -0.56 -0.57
CA PHE A 180 16.65 -1.34 -1.58
C PHE A 180 15.39 -0.62 -2.04
N PHE A 181 15.16 -0.62 -3.35
CA PHE A 181 13.85 -0.35 -3.90
C PHE A 181 13.54 -1.26 -5.10
N ALA A 182 12.25 -1.60 -5.26
CA ALA A 182 11.72 -2.23 -6.47
C ALA A 182 10.36 -1.57 -6.78
N ALA A 183 10.30 -0.73 -7.80
CA ALA A 183 9.10 0.04 -8.07
C ALA A 183 9.09 0.65 -9.47
N GLY A 184 7.90 0.84 -10.01
CA GLY A 184 7.66 1.60 -11.21
C GLY A 184 8.15 0.94 -12.48
N ASP A 185 8.31 1.76 -13.50
CA ASP A 185 8.86 1.34 -14.77
C ASP A 185 10.17 2.10 -15.10
N LYS A 186 11.05 1.41 -15.79
CA LYS A 186 12.35 1.93 -16.26
C LYS A 186 12.17 3.17 -17.14
N GLU A 187 11.18 3.17 -18.03
CA GLU A 187 10.91 4.27 -18.96
C GLU A 187 10.58 5.57 -18.21
N ARG A 188 9.83 5.47 -17.10
CA ARG A 188 9.50 6.62 -16.26
C ARG A 188 10.73 7.21 -15.57
N PHE A 189 11.65 6.38 -15.11
CA PHE A 189 12.94 6.83 -14.57
C PHE A 189 13.79 7.47 -15.67
N GLU A 190 13.90 6.86 -16.84
CA GLU A 190 14.66 7.35 -17.98
C GLU A 190 14.10 8.66 -18.57
N SER A 191 12.85 9.00 -18.25
CA SER A 191 12.24 10.31 -18.59
C SER A 191 12.61 11.44 -17.60
N ARG A 192 13.32 11.13 -16.51
CA ARG A 192 13.81 12.15 -15.56
C ARG A 192 15.02 12.89 -16.11
N PRO A 193 15.37 14.11 -15.59
CA PRO A 193 16.58 14.82 -15.98
C PRO A 193 17.84 13.95 -15.88
N ASP A 194 18.76 14.07 -16.82
CA ASP A 194 20.01 13.29 -16.86
C ASP A 194 20.81 13.42 -15.56
N SER A 195 20.82 14.62 -14.96
CA SER A 195 21.47 14.87 -13.67
C SER A 195 20.88 14.01 -12.55
N THR A 196 19.56 13.88 -12.50
CA THR A 196 18.85 13.03 -11.52
C THR A 196 19.16 11.55 -11.76
N GLN A 197 19.07 11.09 -13.02
CA GLN A 197 19.40 9.69 -13.36
C GLN A 197 20.85 9.35 -12.98
N LYS A 198 21.78 10.27 -13.24
CA LYS A 198 23.20 10.11 -12.89
C LYS A 198 23.37 10.01 -11.37
N ALA A 199 22.81 10.95 -10.61
CA ALA A 199 22.91 10.94 -9.15
C ALA A 199 22.36 9.64 -8.53
N VAL A 200 21.22 9.14 -9.01
CA VAL A 200 20.66 7.86 -8.55
C VAL A 200 21.59 6.69 -8.88
N LYS A 201 22.15 6.63 -10.11
CA LYS A 201 23.07 5.56 -10.54
C LYS A 201 24.44 5.61 -9.86
N GLU A 202 24.86 6.75 -9.32
CA GLU A 202 26.08 6.88 -8.50
C GLU A 202 25.92 6.25 -7.11
N VAL A 203 24.69 6.18 -6.60
CA VAL A 203 24.38 5.68 -5.26
C VAL A 203 23.81 4.26 -5.28
N PHE A 204 22.98 3.95 -6.26
CA PHE A 204 22.33 2.65 -6.42
C PHE A 204 22.86 1.88 -7.62
N THR A 205 23.05 0.58 -7.47
CA THR A 205 23.11 -0.33 -8.62
C THR A 205 21.67 -0.48 -9.16
N VAL A 206 21.38 0.20 -10.28
CA VAL A 206 20.04 0.18 -10.89
C VAL A 206 19.97 -0.90 -11.96
N VAL A 207 19.01 -1.82 -11.83
CA VAL A 207 18.84 -2.98 -12.70
C VAL A 207 17.39 -3.09 -13.22
N ASP A 208 17.20 -3.83 -14.31
CA ASP A 208 15.86 -4.10 -14.88
C ASP A 208 15.42 -5.58 -14.72
N ASN A 209 16.22 -6.37 -14.02
CA ASN A 209 15.85 -7.73 -13.57
C ASN A 209 16.66 -8.09 -12.31
N LEU A 210 16.25 -9.14 -11.60
CA LEU A 210 16.90 -9.62 -10.38
C LEU A 210 17.59 -11.00 -10.58
N ASN A 211 17.90 -11.37 -11.82
CA ASN A 211 18.39 -12.70 -12.14
C ASN A 211 19.88 -12.90 -11.88
N ASP A 212 20.69 -11.85 -11.83
CA ASP A 212 22.12 -11.95 -11.56
C ASP A 212 22.39 -12.07 -10.05
N PRO A 213 22.98 -13.16 -9.56
CA PRO A 213 23.34 -13.32 -8.15
C PRO A 213 24.29 -12.23 -7.62
N ALA A 214 25.02 -11.53 -8.50
CA ALA A 214 25.90 -10.45 -8.10
C ALA A 214 25.15 -9.25 -7.51
N TYR A 215 23.91 -9.02 -7.91
CA TYR A 215 23.06 -7.94 -7.39
C TYR A 215 22.77 -8.08 -5.89
N ALA A 216 22.72 -9.30 -5.35
CA ALA A 216 22.58 -9.54 -3.93
C ALA A 216 23.73 -8.98 -3.07
N LYS A 217 24.85 -8.61 -3.68
CA LYS A 217 26.03 -8.03 -3.02
C LYS A 217 26.16 -6.51 -3.22
N ALA A 218 25.26 -5.88 -3.97
CA ALA A 218 25.26 -4.45 -4.16
C ALA A 218 25.03 -3.74 -2.82
N ALA A 219 25.77 -2.68 -2.51
CA ALA A 219 25.59 -1.93 -1.26
C ALA A 219 24.18 -1.30 -1.19
N ARG A 220 23.71 -0.78 -2.32
CA ARG A 220 22.32 -0.28 -2.50
C ARG A 220 21.83 -0.75 -3.87
N LEU A 221 20.64 -1.32 -3.93
CA LEU A 221 20.07 -1.91 -5.14
C LEU A 221 18.72 -1.29 -5.49
N GLY A 222 18.57 -0.86 -6.74
CA GLY A 222 17.32 -0.39 -7.32
C GLY A 222 16.85 -1.28 -8.46
N TYR A 223 15.65 -1.84 -8.36
CA TYR A 223 15.04 -2.62 -9.42
C TYR A 223 13.91 -1.82 -10.08
N LEU A 224 14.10 -1.48 -11.34
CA LEU A 224 13.12 -0.81 -12.20
C LEU A 224 12.70 -1.79 -13.31
N PRO A 225 11.54 -2.46 -13.18
CA PRO A 225 11.09 -3.46 -14.15
C PRO A 225 10.74 -2.83 -15.50
N THR A 226 10.51 -3.68 -16.49
CA THR A 226 9.95 -3.26 -17.76
C THR A 226 8.52 -2.73 -17.59
N LYS A 227 8.03 -1.96 -18.58
CA LYS A 227 6.67 -1.42 -18.56
C LYS A 227 5.56 -2.47 -18.38
N VAL A 228 5.77 -3.67 -18.94
CA VAL A 228 4.80 -4.78 -18.81
C VAL A 228 4.76 -5.27 -17.35
N GLU A 229 5.92 -5.45 -16.73
CA GLU A 229 6.02 -5.87 -15.32
C GLU A 229 5.60 -4.78 -14.34
N ALA A 230 5.63 -3.50 -14.76
CA ALA A 230 5.04 -2.38 -14.05
C ALA A 230 3.54 -2.20 -14.31
N GLY A 231 2.94 -2.95 -15.25
CA GLY A 231 1.54 -2.86 -15.66
C GLY A 231 0.54 -3.51 -14.69
N TYR A 232 -0.68 -3.75 -15.16
CA TYR A 232 -1.68 -4.54 -14.43
C TYR A 232 -1.51 -6.05 -14.69
N ILE A 233 -2.01 -6.88 -13.78
CA ILE A 233 -2.10 -8.34 -13.98
C ILE A 233 -2.92 -8.66 -15.23
N VAL A 234 -4.01 -7.92 -15.49
CA VAL A 234 -4.84 -8.11 -16.68
C VAL A 234 -4.11 -7.77 -17.98
N ASP A 235 -3.06 -6.95 -17.93
CA ASP A 235 -2.23 -6.53 -19.06
C ASP A 235 -0.95 -7.37 -19.21
N GLY A 236 -0.80 -8.43 -18.42
CA GLY A 236 0.29 -9.39 -18.55
C GLY A 236 1.42 -9.29 -17.53
N ARG A 237 1.30 -8.41 -16.48
CA ARG A 237 2.23 -8.47 -15.35
C ARG A 237 2.18 -9.86 -14.73
N THR A 238 3.35 -10.40 -14.44
CA THR A 238 3.50 -11.69 -13.75
C THR A 238 3.67 -11.48 -12.23
N ASP A 239 4.49 -12.28 -11.58
CA ASP A 239 4.69 -12.27 -10.13
C ASP A 239 5.68 -11.19 -9.66
N PHE A 240 5.64 -9.98 -10.24
CA PHE A 240 6.56 -8.89 -9.87
C PHE A 240 6.50 -8.59 -8.38
N LEU A 241 5.30 -8.34 -7.84
CA LEU A 241 5.15 -7.92 -6.44
C LEU A 241 5.60 -9.00 -5.45
N PRO A 242 5.11 -10.25 -5.49
CA PRO A 242 5.54 -11.28 -4.54
C PRO A 242 7.02 -11.63 -4.67
N LYS A 243 7.58 -11.67 -5.88
CA LYS A 243 9.02 -11.94 -6.10
C LYS A 243 9.90 -10.81 -5.60
N SER A 244 9.53 -9.55 -5.88
CA SER A 244 10.29 -8.39 -5.42
C SER A 244 10.21 -8.24 -3.90
N ALA A 245 9.05 -8.51 -3.29
CA ALA A 245 8.89 -8.50 -1.85
C ALA A 245 9.78 -9.57 -1.18
N ARG A 246 9.80 -10.81 -1.70
CA ARG A 246 10.68 -11.87 -1.20
C ARG A 246 12.15 -11.51 -1.36
N TYR A 247 12.56 -11.04 -2.53
CA TYR A 247 13.93 -10.61 -2.79
C TYR A 247 14.35 -9.47 -1.85
N ALA A 248 13.49 -8.49 -1.63
CA ALA A 248 13.73 -7.39 -0.71
C ALA A 248 13.96 -7.88 0.73
N MET A 249 13.12 -8.80 1.22
CA MET A 249 13.26 -9.39 2.55
C MET A 249 14.60 -10.11 2.72
N ASP A 250 14.98 -10.94 1.74
CA ASP A 250 16.25 -11.67 1.77
C ASP A 250 17.44 -10.69 1.65
N PHE A 251 17.40 -9.71 0.73
CA PHE A 251 18.42 -8.67 0.56
C PHE A 251 18.62 -7.85 1.84
N LEU A 252 17.55 -7.32 2.42
CA LEU A 252 17.61 -6.51 3.63
C LEU A 252 18.12 -7.33 4.84
N LYS A 253 17.71 -8.59 4.96
CA LYS A 253 18.19 -9.50 6.01
C LYS A 253 19.70 -9.73 5.89
N ASP A 254 20.21 -9.95 4.70
CA ASP A 254 21.64 -10.19 4.45
C ASP A 254 22.50 -8.93 4.67
N HIS A 255 21.95 -7.73 4.38
CA HIS A 255 22.61 -6.44 4.60
C HIS A 255 22.42 -5.89 6.02
N SER A 256 21.48 -6.44 6.79
CA SER A 256 21.23 -6.01 8.15
C SER A 256 22.27 -6.58 9.11
N ASN A 257 22.60 -5.81 10.14
CA ASN A 257 23.25 -6.40 11.31
C ASN A 257 22.26 -7.37 11.98
N ARG A 258 22.67 -8.61 12.23
CA ARG A 258 21.85 -9.68 12.82
C ARG A 258 21.16 -9.31 14.15
N LYS A 259 21.62 -8.24 14.85
CA LYS A 259 21.04 -7.72 16.09
C LYS A 259 20.15 -6.49 15.86
N LYS A 260 20.08 -5.96 14.66
CA LYS A 260 19.38 -4.71 14.35
C LYS A 260 18.14 -4.93 13.46
N GLY A 261 18.25 -5.78 12.45
CA GLY A 261 17.18 -6.11 11.53
C GLY A 261 16.90 -5.03 10.47
N PHE A 262 15.69 -5.05 9.93
CA PHE A 262 15.29 -4.17 8.83
C PHE A 262 13.83 -3.67 8.95
N PHE A 263 13.54 -2.61 8.20
CA PHE A 263 12.19 -2.15 7.87
C PHE A 263 11.95 -2.30 6.37
N LEU A 264 10.79 -2.82 5.99
CA LEU A 264 10.37 -2.93 4.59
C LEU A 264 8.93 -2.45 4.43
N MET A 265 8.70 -1.53 3.48
CA MET A 265 7.36 -1.22 3.00
C MET A 265 7.09 -1.95 1.68
N VAL A 266 5.91 -2.57 1.56
CA VAL A 266 5.46 -3.27 0.34
C VAL A 266 4.08 -2.76 -0.03
N GLU A 267 3.91 -2.30 -1.29
CA GLU A 267 2.66 -1.72 -1.74
C GLU A 267 2.06 -2.46 -2.95
N GLY A 268 0.77 -2.80 -2.81
CA GLY A 268 -0.10 -3.21 -3.92
C GLY A 268 -0.90 -2.03 -4.45
N ALA A 269 -0.26 -1.15 -5.22
CA ALA A 269 -0.81 0.16 -5.63
C ALA A 269 -1.93 0.09 -6.67
N ARG A 270 -2.07 -1.03 -7.38
CA ARG A 270 -2.98 -1.07 -8.53
C ARG A 270 -4.39 -1.47 -8.18
N ILE A 271 -4.66 -1.86 -6.94
CA ILE A 271 -6.02 -2.10 -6.44
C ILE A 271 -6.80 -0.78 -6.50
N ASP A 272 -6.23 0.30 -5.96
CA ASP A 272 -6.79 1.65 -6.01
C ASP A 272 -7.05 2.12 -7.45
N LYS A 273 -6.04 2.03 -8.32
CA LYS A 273 -6.15 2.47 -9.71
C LYS A 273 -7.26 1.73 -10.47
N ALA A 274 -7.46 0.44 -10.19
CA ALA A 274 -8.57 -0.34 -10.74
C ALA A 274 -9.93 0.10 -10.16
N CYS A 275 -9.98 0.44 -8.87
CA CYS A 275 -11.20 0.97 -8.23
C CYS A 275 -11.58 2.36 -8.77
N HIS A 276 -10.62 3.27 -8.99
CA HIS A 276 -10.86 4.56 -9.63
C HIS A 276 -11.49 4.41 -11.02
N ALA A 277 -11.09 3.40 -11.76
CA ALA A 277 -11.64 3.06 -13.06
C ALA A 277 -12.92 2.20 -12.99
N ASN A 278 -13.39 1.83 -11.79
CA ASN A 278 -14.48 0.89 -11.55
C ASN A 278 -14.31 -0.45 -12.29
N GLN A 279 -13.05 -0.93 -12.40
CA GLN A 279 -12.67 -2.15 -13.09
C GLN A 279 -12.60 -3.32 -12.10
N PHE A 280 -13.75 -3.92 -11.80
CA PHE A 280 -13.88 -4.97 -10.78
C PHE A 280 -12.95 -6.17 -11.00
N GLU A 281 -12.86 -6.69 -12.23
CA GLU A 281 -11.98 -7.82 -12.56
C GLU A 281 -10.51 -7.48 -12.35
N SER A 282 -10.08 -6.29 -12.77
CA SER A 282 -8.71 -5.83 -12.56
C SER A 282 -8.40 -5.71 -11.07
N MET A 283 -9.29 -5.06 -10.31
CA MET A 283 -9.16 -4.93 -8.85
C MET A 283 -9.04 -6.28 -8.16
N VAL A 284 -9.88 -7.27 -8.51
CA VAL A 284 -9.80 -8.62 -7.92
C VAL A 284 -8.45 -9.28 -8.20
N LYS A 285 -7.96 -9.19 -9.45
CA LYS A 285 -6.67 -9.76 -9.81
C LYS A 285 -5.49 -9.09 -9.10
N GLU A 286 -5.55 -7.76 -8.92
CA GLU A 286 -4.54 -7.02 -8.14
C GLU A 286 -4.60 -7.38 -6.65
N MET A 287 -5.79 -7.56 -6.07
CA MET A 287 -5.94 -8.02 -4.69
C MET A 287 -5.36 -9.43 -4.49
N LEU A 288 -5.54 -10.33 -5.45
CA LEU A 288 -4.96 -11.67 -5.42
C LEU A 288 -3.43 -11.64 -5.54
N ASP A 289 -2.88 -10.76 -6.37
CA ASP A 289 -1.42 -10.58 -6.47
C ASP A 289 -0.83 -10.00 -5.16
N PHE A 290 -1.54 -9.04 -4.53
CA PHE A 290 -1.15 -8.53 -3.23
C PHE A 290 -1.20 -9.60 -2.14
N ASP A 291 -2.21 -10.49 -2.15
CA ASP A 291 -2.28 -11.62 -1.21
C ASP A 291 -1.14 -12.65 -1.40
N LYS A 292 -0.63 -12.83 -2.63
CA LYS A 292 0.61 -13.61 -2.84
C LYS A 292 1.82 -12.96 -2.17
N ALA A 293 1.93 -11.63 -2.25
CA ALA A 293 3.00 -10.92 -1.56
C ALA A 293 2.85 -11.00 -0.04
N ILE A 294 1.61 -10.94 0.47
CA ILE A 294 1.30 -11.19 1.89
C ILE A 294 1.74 -12.61 2.27
N ALA A 295 1.45 -13.62 1.45
CA ALA A 295 1.87 -15.00 1.70
C ALA A 295 3.39 -15.13 1.84
N GLU A 296 4.18 -14.46 0.97
CA GLU A 296 5.64 -14.44 1.08
C GLU A 296 6.13 -13.75 2.36
N ALA A 297 5.49 -12.64 2.78
CA ALA A 297 5.85 -11.96 4.02
C ALA A 297 5.53 -12.81 5.27
N ILE A 298 4.36 -13.45 5.32
CA ILE A 298 3.99 -14.35 6.43
C ILE A 298 4.90 -15.57 6.49
N LYS A 299 5.22 -16.18 5.33
CA LYS A 299 6.17 -17.28 5.24
C LYS A 299 7.56 -16.89 5.73
N PHE A 300 8.06 -15.72 5.32
CA PHE A 300 9.32 -15.18 5.82
C PHE A 300 9.29 -14.97 7.36
N ALA A 301 8.18 -14.45 7.89
CA ALA A 301 8.01 -14.27 9.34
C ALA A 301 8.00 -15.61 10.09
N ASP A 302 7.40 -16.66 9.53
CA ASP A 302 7.42 -18.01 10.11
C ASP A 302 8.83 -18.63 10.08
N GLU A 303 9.58 -18.45 9.00
CA GLU A 303 10.96 -18.92 8.84
C GLU A 303 11.92 -18.17 9.79
N ASP A 304 11.76 -16.86 9.93
CA ASP A 304 12.63 -15.99 10.72
C ASP A 304 12.30 -15.97 12.22
N GLY A 305 11.02 -16.02 12.55
CA GLY A 305 10.51 -16.01 13.92
C GLY A 305 10.66 -14.68 14.68
N ASN A 306 11.28 -13.65 14.10
CA ASN A 306 11.52 -12.33 14.70
C ASN A 306 10.96 -11.17 13.86
N THR A 307 10.11 -11.50 12.90
CA THR A 307 9.51 -10.54 11.95
C THR A 307 8.05 -10.29 12.31
N LEU A 308 7.70 -9.01 12.43
CA LEU A 308 6.32 -8.53 12.54
C LEU A 308 5.86 -8.08 11.16
N VAL A 309 4.74 -8.59 10.69
CA VAL A 309 4.08 -8.19 9.44
C VAL A 309 2.81 -7.44 9.79
N ILE A 310 2.63 -6.25 9.23
CA ILE A 310 1.45 -5.39 9.40
C ILE A 310 0.88 -5.17 8.00
N ILE A 311 -0.40 -5.48 7.81
CA ILE A 311 -1.08 -5.35 6.52
C ILE A 311 -2.26 -4.39 6.71
N SER A 312 -2.33 -3.33 5.92
CA SER A 312 -3.43 -2.37 5.95
C SER A 312 -3.62 -1.71 4.57
N ALA A 313 -4.36 -0.62 4.54
CA ALA A 313 -4.55 0.22 3.36
C ALA A 313 -4.38 1.70 3.77
N ASP A 314 -4.12 2.53 2.80
CA ASP A 314 -4.04 3.97 2.98
C ASP A 314 -5.43 4.65 3.00
N HIS A 315 -6.39 4.11 2.27
CA HIS A 315 -7.83 4.43 2.24
C HIS A 315 -8.61 3.31 1.55
N GLU A 316 -9.94 3.46 1.48
CA GLU A 316 -10.80 2.69 0.58
C GLU A 316 -11.11 3.50 -0.66
N THR A 317 -11.31 2.85 -1.82
CA THR A 317 -11.62 3.50 -3.09
C THR A 317 -12.85 2.89 -3.76
N GLY A 318 -13.71 3.78 -4.28
CA GLY A 318 -14.87 3.44 -5.10
C GLY A 318 -16.16 3.22 -4.33
N GLY A 319 -16.12 3.15 -3.00
CA GLY A 319 -17.29 2.84 -2.18
C GLY A 319 -17.89 1.49 -2.59
N LEU A 320 -17.03 0.47 -2.78
CA LEU A 320 -17.42 -0.83 -3.32
C LEU A 320 -18.33 -1.58 -2.37
N ALA A 321 -19.44 -2.09 -2.90
CA ALA A 321 -20.30 -3.07 -2.24
C ALA A 321 -20.21 -4.41 -2.98
N VAL A 322 -19.87 -5.48 -2.27
CA VAL A 322 -19.94 -6.86 -2.81
C VAL A 322 -21.41 -7.27 -2.82
N ALA A 323 -21.97 -7.51 -3.99
CA ALA A 323 -23.41 -7.67 -4.16
C ALA A 323 -23.82 -9.13 -4.31
N GLU A 324 -23.18 -9.85 -5.23
CA GLU A 324 -23.61 -11.18 -5.64
C GLU A 324 -22.40 -12.03 -6.03
N GLY A 325 -22.62 -13.34 -6.20
CA GLY A 325 -21.60 -14.27 -6.66
C GLY A 325 -21.94 -15.72 -6.39
N ASN A 326 -20.99 -16.59 -6.67
CA ASN A 326 -21.07 -18.00 -6.35
C ASN A 326 -19.72 -18.47 -5.76
N PRO A 327 -19.63 -18.62 -4.44
CA PRO A 327 -18.36 -18.94 -3.78
C PRO A 327 -17.82 -20.34 -4.13
N VAL A 328 -18.69 -21.25 -4.59
CA VAL A 328 -18.25 -22.59 -5.03
C VAL A 328 -17.57 -22.53 -6.39
N ARG A 329 -18.05 -21.62 -7.27
CA ARG A 329 -17.48 -21.43 -8.61
C ARG A 329 -16.42 -20.32 -8.68
N GLY A 330 -16.18 -19.60 -7.58
CA GLY A 330 -15.29 -18.45 -7.58
C GLY A 330 -15.84 -17.27 -8.39
N GLU A 331 -17.15 -17.07 -8.36
CA GLU A 331 -17.81 -15.93 -8.99
C GLU A 331 -18.07 -14.85 -7.95
N ALA A 332 -17.73 -13.62 -8.26
CA ALA A 332 -18.02 -12.45 -7.44
C ALA A 332 -18.47 -11.28 -8.29
N SER A 333 -19.36 -10.46 -7.76
CA SER A 333 -19.75 -9.19 -8.36
C SER A 333 -19.87 -8.09 -7.30
N GLY A 334 -19.65 -6.86 -7.73
CA GLY A 334 -19.72 -5.70 -6.86
C GLY A 334 -20.18 -4.46 -7.61
N ASN A 335 -20.66 -3.49 -6.84
CA ASN A 335 -21.17 -2.22 -7.32
C ASN A 335 -20.32 -1.10 -6.75
N TYR A 336 -19.77 -0.26 -7.62
CA TYR A 336 -19.07 0.96 -7.24
C TYR A 336 -20.06 2.12 -7.16
N VAL A 337 -19.95 2.92 -6.10
CA VAL A 337 -20.82 4.08 -5.89
C VAL A 337 -20.24 5.32 -6.59
N TYR A 338 -18.92 5.42 -6.67
CA TYR A 338 -18.19 6.52 -7.32
C TYR A 338 -16.76 6.12 -7.69
N THR A 339 -15.96 7.09 -8.16
CA THR A 339 -14.62 6.86 -8.70
C THR A 339 -13.51 7.49 -7.85
N TRP A 340 -13.77 7.74 -6.55
CA TRP A 340 -12.84 8.40 -5.64
C TRP A 340 -12.73 7.63 -4.32
N HIS A 341 -11.92 8.14 -3.40
CA HIS A 341 -11.71 7.53 -2.10
C HIS A 341 -12.91 7.71 -1.17
N SER A 342 -13.12 6.79 -0.25
CA SER A 342 -14.05 6.94 0.85
C SER A 342 -13.30 7.12 2.17
N ALA A 343 -14.00 7.69 3.16
CA ALA A 343 -13.45 7.89 4.50
C ALA A 343 -13.78 6.71 5.45
N ILE A 344 -14.21 5.59 4.92
CA ILE A 344 -14.50 4.38 5.70
C ILE A 344 -13.19 3.85 6.30
N PRO A 345 -13.15 3.51 7.61
CA PRO A 345 -11.98 2.87 8.19
C PRO A 345 -11.58 1.61 7.44
N VAL A 346 -10.29 1.44 7.20
CA VAL A 346 -9.74 0.29 6.49
C VAL A 346 -9.31 -0.80 7.47
N PRO A 347 -9.28 -2.08 7.05
CA PRO A 347 -8.82 -3.16 7.91
C PRO A 347 -7.32 -3.09 8.15
N LEU A 348 -6.91 -3.57 9.31
CA LEU A 348 -5.52 -3.81 9.66
C LEU A 348 -5.38 -5.23 10.17
N PHE A 349 -4.46 -5.98 9.61
CA PHE A 349 -4.07 -7.30 10.09
C PHE A 349 -2.62 -7.26 10.55
N ALA A 350 -2.31 -8.04 11.58
CA ALA A 350 -0.94 -8.16 12.06
C ALA A 350 -0.58 -9.63 12.33
N TYR A 351 0.71 -9.97 12.15
CA TYR A 351 1.24 -11.30 12.37
C TYR A 351 2.68 -11.25 12.89
N GLY A 352 2.99 -12.07 13.87
CA GLY A 352 4.31 -12.18 14.47
C GLY A 352 4.40 -11.54 15.86
N PRO A 353 5.61 -11.27 16.36
CA PRO A 353 5.78 -10.67 17.68
C PRO A 353 5.08 -9.32 17.80
N HIS A 354 4.37 -9.06 18.91
CA HIS A 354 3.58 -7.85 19.16
C HIS A 354 2.39 -7.61 18.22
N ALA A 355 1.95 -8.61 17.45
CA ALA A 355 0.81 -8.46 16.53
C ALA A 355 -0.48 -7.99 17.26
N GLN A 356 -0.71 -8.41 18.50
CA GLN A 356 -1.85 -8.02 19.34
C GLN A 356 -1.91 -6.51 19.63
N ASP A 357 -0.78 -5.78 19.57
CA ASP A 357 -0.73 -4.34 19.84
C ASP A 357 -1.38 -3.50 18.74
N PHE A 358 -1.67 -4.13 17.59
CA PHE A 358 -2.29 -3.53 16.42
C PHE A 358 -3.81 -3.81 16.32
N MET A 359 -4.40 -4.49 17.32
CA MET A 359 -5.84 -4.70 17.40
C MET A 359 -6.58 -3.41 17.83
N GLY A 360 -7.88 -3.36 17.57
CA GLY A 360 -8.73 -2.22 17.90
C GLY A 360 -8.79 -1.16 16.81
N VAL A 361 -9.19 0.05 17.15
CA VAL A 361 -9.34 1.18 16.22
C VAL A 361 -8.26 2.20 16.49
N GLN A 362 -7.52 2.60 15.46
CA GLN A 362 -6.39 3.53 15.58
C GLN A 362 -6.24 4.40 14.32
N GLY A 363 -5.48 5.49 14.40
CA GLY A 363 -5.08 6.29 13.24
C GLY A 363 -3.90 5.66 12.49
N ASN A 364 -3.77 5.94 11.19
CA ASN A 364 -2.60 5.47 10.42
C ASN A 364 -1.28 6.07 10.95
N GLU A 365 -1.27 7.28 11.50
CA GLU A 365 -0.12 7.86 12.20
C GLU A 365 0.24 7.09 13.48
N GLU A 366 -0.75 6.56 14.21
CA GLU A 366 -0.52 5.77 15.41
C GLU A 366 0.09 4.40 15.08
N VAL A 367 -0.27 3.81 13.94
CA VAL A 367 0.38 2.58 13.43
C VAL A 367 1.86 2.84 13.21
N SER A 368 2.22 3.94 12.54
CA SER A 368 3.61 4.35 12.33
C SER A 368 4.37 4.56 13.64
N GLN A 369 3.75 5.27 14.60
CA GLN A 369 4.36 5.53 15.91
C GLN A 369 4.67 4.22 16.66
N LYS A 370 3.76 3.24 16.61
CA LYS A 370 4.00 1.90 17.18
C LYS A 370 5.16 1.18 16.50
N ILE A 371 5.25 1.22 15.16
CA ILE A 371 6.36 0.67 14.38
C ILE A 371 7.69 1.31 14.82
N ILE A 372 7.75 2.64 14.88
CA ILE A 372 8.93 3.40 15.30
C ILE A 372 9.35 3.00 16.72
N ASN A 373 8.40 2.93 17.65
CA ASN A 373 8.67 2.57 19.04
C ASN A 373 9.21 1.14 19.16
N LEU A 374 8.62 0.16 18.48
CA LEU A 374 9.10 -1.22 18.47
C LEU A 374 10.51 -1.32 17.89
N LEU A 375 10.81 -0.64 16.78
CA LEU A 375 12.15 -0.69 16.16
C LEU A 375 13.21 0.06 16.99
N THR A 376 12.85 1.20 17.58
CA THR A 376 13.82 2.04 18.33
C THR A 376 13.97 1.67 19.80
N GLY A 377 13.02 0.89 20.37
CA GLY A 377 13.02 0.49 21.78
C GLY A 377 12.60 1.62 22.71
N LYS A 378 11.66 2.45 22.27
CA LYS A 378 11.07 3.51 23.10
C LYS A 378 9.82 3.03 23.80
#